data_365a2cbe98fada3c76073ebd8a6d5235
#
_entry.id   365a2cbe98fada3c76073ebd8a6d5235
#
_cell.length_a   1.000
_cell.length_b   1.000
_cell.length_c   1.000
_cell.angle_alpha   90.00
_cell.angle_beta   90.00
_cell.angle_gamma   90.00
#
_symmetry.space_group_name_H-M   'P 1'
#
loop_
_entity.id
_entity.type
_entity.pdbx_description
1 polymer ?
#
loop_
_entity_poly.entity_id
_entity_poly.type
_entity_poly.pdbx_seq_one_letter_code
_entity_poly.pdbx_strand_id
1 'polypeptide(L)'
;SLFKGMIRINEQAAHSNSFLSGRSILLSKGAKSDSIPGLEILTNDVKATHSASVAQMDDEQIFYLGTRCLSYSEAERIIVEGFLEPLSRTMSHQVRAWISNIIESKWANKELSINMDENLKAIVEVEETRYNENEEVEQHYKYR
;
A
#
# COMPACT_ATOMS: atom_id res chain seq x y z
N SER A 1 -11.67 1.81 4.76
CA SER A 1 -10.50 0.98 5.10
C SER A 1 -9.70 1.61 6.23
N LEU A 2 -8.94 0.77 6.95
CA LEU A 2 -8.02 1.21 8.00
C LEU A 2 -6.64 0.62 7.68
N PHE A 3 -5.63 1.48 7.60
CA PHE A 3 -4.24 1.09 7.47
C PHE A 3 -3.51 1.35 8.80
N LYS A 4 -2.91 0.32 9.37
CA LYS A 4 -1.99 0.44 10.51
C LYS A 4 -0.59 0.04 10.04
N GLY A 5 0.37 0.95 10.16
CA GLY A 5 1.78 0.69 9.86
C GLY A 5 2.62 0.91 11.12
N MET A 6 3.62 0.04 11.36
CA MET A 6 4.53 0.16 12.49
C MET A 6 5.97 0.05 12.04
N ILE A 7 6.80 0.99 12.46
CA ILE A 7 8.26 0.85 12.43
C ILE A 7 8.73 0.54 13.83
N ARG A 8 9.45 -0.57 13.98
CA ARG A 8 10.15 -0.89 15.24
C ARG A 8 11.64 -0.90 15.00
N ILE A 9 12.37 -0.13 15.80
CA ILE A 9 13.84 -0.06 15.79
C ILE A 9 14.35 -0.58 17.12
N ASN A 10 15.03 -1.72 17.09
CA ASN A 10 15.53 -2.38 18.28
C ASN A 10 16.76 -1.64 18.86
N GLU A 11 17.11 -1.92 20.12
CA GLU A 11 18.26 -1.31 20.83
C GLU A 11 19.59 -1.44 20.09
N GLN A 12 19.80 -2.56 19.39
CA GLN A 12 21.05 -2.87 18.67
C GLN A 12 21.10 -2.23 17.27
N ALA A 13 20.04 -1.57 16.83
CA ALA A 13 19.92 -1.00 15.49
C ALA A 13 20.22 0.52 15.48
N ALA A 14 21.28 0.94 16.17
CA ALA A 14 21.77 2.31 16.09
C ALA A 14 22.15 2.69 14.66
N HIS A 15 22.06 4.00 14.33
CA HIS A 15 22.31 4.58 13.00
C HIS A 15 21.28 4.16 11.92
N SER A 16 20.18 3.51 12.28
CA SER A 16 19.13 3.17 11.34
C SER A 16 18.44 4.42 10.80
N ASN A 17 18.10 4.38 9.51
CA ASN A 17 17.30 5.39 8.86
C ASN A 17 16.06 4.72 8.25
N SER A 18 14.87 5.07 8.73
CA SER A 18 13.63 4.46 8.31
C SER A 18 12.54 5.49 7.99
N PHE A 19 11.71 5.16 7.01
CA PHE A 19 10.61 5.98 6.57
C PHE A 19 9.38 5.12 6.27
N LEU A 20 8.26 5.40 6.95
CA LEU A 20 6.97 4.78 6.69
C LEU A 20 6.08 5.76 5.93
N SER A 21 5.61 5.38 4.76
CA SER A 21 4.65 6.19 4.00
C SER A 21 3.39 5.39 3.69
N GLY A 22 2.27 5.84 4.26
CA GLY A 22 0.93 5.35 3.91
C GLY A 22 0.24 6.34 2.97
N ARG A 23 -0.09 5.90 1.75
CA ARG A 23 -0.83 6.70 0.78
C ARG A 23 -2.10 5.98 0.37
N SER A 24 -3.22 6.69 0.36
CA SER A 24 -4.51 6.15 -0.07
C SER A 24 -5.12 7.06 -1.12
N ILE A 25 -5.68 6.45 -2.17
CA ILE A 25 -6.54 7.14 -3.13
C ILE A 25 -7.96 6.59 -3.01
N LEU A 26 -8.92 7.48 -2.89
CA LEU A 26 -10.33 7.15 -2.77
C LEU A 26 -10.98 7.19 -4.14
N LEU A 27 -11.50 6.04 -4.58
CA LEU A 27 -12.11 5.88 -5.91
C LEU A 27 -13.61 6.22 -5.92
N SER A 28 -14.23 6.38 -4.75
CA SER A 28 -15.64 6.77 -4.66
C SER A 28 -15.87 7.83 -3.59
N LYS A 29 -16.87 8.67 -3.80
CA LYS A 29 -17.23 9.77 -2.86
C LYS A 29 -17.64 9.28 -1.47
N GLY A 30 -18.10 8.04 -1.34
CA GLY A 30 -18.46 7.43 -0.06
C GLY A 30 -17.32 6.64 0.61
N ALA A 31 -16.18 6.49 -0.05
CA ALA A 31 -15.05 5.77 0.50
C ALA A 31 -14.38 6.58 1.62
N LYS A 32 -13.91 5.87 2.65
CA LYS A 32 -13.10 6.43 3.74
C LYS A 32 -11.86 5.56 3.95
N SER A 33 -10.75 6.21 4.20
CA SER A 33 -9.49 5.55 4.56
C SER A 33 -8.87 6.28 5.74
N ASP A 34 -8.63 5.54 6.81
CA ASP A 34 -7.91 5.99 7.99
C ASP A 34 -6.52 5.39 7.97
N SER A 35 -5.52 6.16 8.40
CA SER A 35 -4.13 5.71 8.46
C SER A 35 -3.55 6.00 9.83
N ILE A 36 -3.05 4.96 10.50
CA ILE A 36 -2.46 5.03 11.83
C ILE A 36 -1.00 4.56 11.74
N PRO A 37 -0.07 5.43 11.34
CA PRO A 37 1.35 5.09 11.38
C PRO A 37 1.89 5.18 12.80
N GLY A 38 2.68 4.19 13.22
CA GLY A 38 3.32 4.12 14.52
C GLY A 38 4.83 3.98 14.42
N LEU A 39 5.53 4.44 15.45
CA LEU A 39 6.97 4.29 15.62
C LEU A 39 7.26 3.75 17.01
N GLU A 40 8.00 2.67 17.11
CA GLU A 40 8.55 2.13 18.34
C GLU A 40 10.08 2.15 18.23
N ILE A 41 10.71 3.05 19.00
CA ILE A 41 12.14 3.31 18.89
C ILE A 41 12.79 2.98 20.23
N LEU A 42 13.65 1.98 20.28
CA LEU A 42 14.32 1.51 21.48
C LEU A 42 15.79 1.97 21.58
N THR A 43 16.25 2.82 20.63
CA THR A 43 17.60 3.40 20.62
C THR A 43 17.54 4.87 20.22
N ASN A 44 18.45 5.72 20.72
CA ASN A 44 18.41 7.17 20.54
C ASN A 44 19.12 7.66 19.27
N ASP A 45 19.97 6.85 18.66
CA ASP A 45 20.78 7.27 17.50
C ASP A 45 20.18 6.72 16.18
N VAL A 46 19.03 7.27 15.81
CA VAL A 46 18.30 6.86 14.61
C VAL A 46 17.58 8.04 13.95
N LYS A 47 17.26 7.90 12.68
CA LYS A 47 16.29 8.73 11.96
C LYS A 47 15.07 7.87 11.61
N ALA A 48 13.93 8.21 12.19
CA ALA A 48 12.68 7.53 11.87
C ALA A 48 11.59 8.59 11.63
N THR A 49 10.96 8.50 10.48
CA THR A 49 9.86 9.40 10.11
C THR A 49 8.71 8.63 9.50
N HIS A 50 7.52 9.19 9.61
CA HIS A 50 6.36 8.64 8.94
C HIS A 50 5.55 9.74 8.25
N SER A 51 4.79 9.36 7.24
CA SER A 51 3.79 10.20 6.60
C SER A 51 2.54 9.40 6.26
N ALA A 52 1.40 10.06 6.31
CA ALA A 52 0.14 9.50 5.84
C ALA A 52 -0.58 10.52 4.99
N SER A 53 -1.14 10.09 3.87
CA SER A 53 -1.96 10.94 3.02
C SER A 53 -3.14 10.18 2.45
N VAL A 54 -4.27 10.87 2.37
CA VAL A 54 -5.49 10.37 1.73
C VAL A 54 -5.94 11.42 0.73
N ALA A 55 -6.11 11.04 -0.51
CA ALA A 55 -6.60 11.90 -1.58
C ALA A 55 -7.84 11.28 -2.24
N GLN A 56 -8.74 12.12 -2.68
CA GLN A 56 -9.82 11.71 -3.58
C GLN A 56 -9.33 11.74 -5.03
N MET A 57 -10.00 10.97 -5.89
CA MET A 57 -9.83 11.08 -7.32
C MET A 57 -10.14 12.51 -7.76
N ASP A 58 -9.27 13.08 -8.56
CA ASP A 58 -9.40 14.44 -9.07
C ASP A 58 -10.25 14.45 -10.34
N ASP A 59 -11.41 15.09 -10.26
CA ASP A 59 -12.34 15.21 -11.38
C ASP A 59 -11.72 15.98 -12.56
N GLU A 60 -10.78 16.91 -12.32
CA GLU A 60 -10.08 17.64 -13.39
C GLU A 60 -9.14 16.73 -14.16
N GLN A 61 -8.45 15.81 -13.47
CA GLN A 61 -7.61 14.81 -14.12
C GLN A 61 -8.45 13.84 -14.98
N ILE A 62 -9.58 13.40 -14.47
CA ILE A 62 -10.52 12.56 -15.23
C ILE A 62 -11.01 13.32 -16.47
N PHE A 63 -11.42 14.58 -16.31
CA PHE A 63 -11.85 15.42 -17.44
C PHE A 63 -10.74 15.57 -18.48
N TYR A 64 -9.53 15.88 -18.05
CA TYR A 64 -8.37 16.02 -18.96
C TYR A 64 -8.11 14.74 -19.77
N LEU A 65 -8.14 13.58 -19.12
CA LEU A 65 -7.99 12.30 -19.81
C LEU A 65 -9.17 12.02 -20.77
N GLY A 66 -10.39 12.42 -20.39
CA GLY A 66 -11.56 12.37 -21.27
C GLY A 66 -11.40 13.20 -22.54
N THR A 67 -10.75 14.39 -22.48
CA THR A 67 -10.41 15.18 -23.69
C THR A 67 -9.43 14.47 -24.63
N ARG A 68 -8.75 13.42 -24.17
CA ARG A 68 -7.88 12.53 -24.94
C ARG A 68 -8.58 11.27 -25.44
N CYS A 69 -9.89 11.28 -25.48
CA CYS A 69 -10.75 10.17 -25.95
C CYS A 69 -10.72 8.93 -25.04
N LEU A 70 -10.35 9.06 -23.77
CA LEU A 70 -10.43 7.98 -22.79
C LEU A 70 -11.81 7.99 -22.12
N SER A 71 -12.39 6.82 -21.95
CA SER A 71 -13.60 6.67 -21.12
C SER A 71 -13.30 6.95 -19.65
N TYR A 72 -14.32 7.20 -18.85
CA TYR A 72 -14.17 7.42 -17.41
C TYR A 72 -13.42 6.26 -16.73
N SER A 73 -13.78 5.03 -17.04
CA SER A 73 -13.17 3.83 -16.48
C SER A 73 -11.68 3.67 -16.87
N GLU A 74 -11.33 4.01 -18.12
CA GLU A 74 -9.94 4.00 -18.58
C GLU A 74 -9.11 5.10 -17.91
N ALA A 75 -9.69 6.29 -17.76
CA ALA A 75 -9.04 7.41 -17.08
C ALA A 75 -8.78 7.08 -15.60
N GLU A 76 -9.79 6.54 -14.90
CA GLU A 76 -9.66 6.08 -13.52
C GLU A 76 -8.57 5.02 -13.37
N ARG A 77 -8.53 4.01 -14.25
CA ARG A 77 -7.49 2.99 -14.26
C ARG A 77 -6.10 3.58 -14.40
N ILE A 78 -5.91 4.48 -15.37
CA ILE A 78 -4.60 5.12 -15.64
C ILE A 78 -4.13 5.92 -14.42
N ILE A 79 -5.02 6.64 -13.74
CA ILE A 79 -4.67 7.39 -12.53
C ILE A 79 -4.22 6.43 -11.41
N VAL A 80 -4.93 5.32 -11.21
CA VAL A 80 -4.55 4.31 -10.20
C VAL A 80 -3.23 3.62 -10.55
N GLU A 81 -3.00 3.27 -11.81
CA GLU A 81 -1.73 2.71 -12.26
C GLU A 81 -0.58 3.70 -12.00
N GLY A 82 -0.77 4.99 -12.33
CA GLY A 82 0.21 6.04 -12.04
C GLY A 82 0.45 6.27 -10.54
N PHE A 83 -0.57 6.11 -9.71
CA PHE A 83 -0.44 6.19 -8.25
C PHE A 83 0.40 5.04 -7.67
N LEU A 84 0.28 3.84 -8.23
CA LEU A 84 1.01 2.64 -7.80
C LEU A 84 2.41 2.52 -8.43
N GLU A 85 2.64 3.18 -9.56
CA GLU A 85 3.88 3.08 -10.34
C GLU A 85 5.16 3.36 -9.52
N PRO A 86 5.23 4.39 -8.65
CA PRO A 86 6.44 4.65 -7.87
C PRO A 86 6.84 3.49 -6.95
N LEU A 87 5.87 2.71 -6.46
CA LEU A 87 6.13 1.52 -5.66
C LEU A 87 6.56 0.34 -6.55
N SER A 88 5.85 0.12 -7.65
CA SER A 88 6.12 -0.99 -8.56
C SER A 88 7.47 -0.86 -9.27
N ARG A 89 7.97 0.37 -9.45
CA ARG A 89 9.25 0.64 -10.11
C ARG A 89 10.45 0.00 -9.39
N THR A 90 10.38 -0.12 -8.07
CA THR A 90 11.45 -0.72 -7.25
C THR A 90 11.38 -2.25 -7.17
N MET A 91 10.29 -2.84 -7.69
CA MET A 91 10.02 -4.27 -7.62
C MET A 91 10.56 -5.01 -8.86
N SER A 92 10.69 -6.33 -8.74
CA SER A 92 11.07 -7.18 -9.87
C SER A 92 10.03 -7.11 -10.99
N HIS A 93 10.46 -7.43 -12.20
CA HIS A 93 9.57 -7.41 -13.37
C HIS A 93 8.35 -8.34 -13.22
N GLN A 94 8.53 -9.47 -12.54
CA GLN A 94 7.45 -10.44 -12.27
C GLN A 94 6.38 -9.85 -11.35
N VAL A 95 6.80 -9.21 -10.24
CA VAL A 95 5.86 -8.56 -9.30
C VAL A 95 5.13 -7.42 -9.97
N ARG A 96 5.81 -6.65 -10.83
CA ARG A 96 5.21 -5.56 -11.59
C ARG A 96 4.12 -6.06 -12.55
N ALA A 97 4.40 -7.12 -13.29
CA ALA A 97 3.42 -7.76 -14.18
C ALA A 97 2.21 -8.30 -13.39
N TRP A 98 2.45 -8.86 -12.21
CA TRP A 98 1.39 -9.36 -11.34
C TRP A 98 0.48 -8.24 -10.83
N ILE A 99 1.05 -7.10 -10.37
CA ILE A 99 0.27 -5.92 -9.97
C ILE A 99 -0.58 -5.39 -11.12
N SER A 100 -0.02 -5.29 -12.34
CA SER A 100 -0.77 -4.87 -13.52
C SER A 100 -1.94 -5.80 -13.83
N ASN A 101 -1.74 -7.11 -13.72
CA ASN A 101 -2.80 -8.10 -13.91
C ASN A 101 -3.92 -7.98 -12.86
N ILE A 102 -3.57 -7.71 -11.59
CA ILE A 102 -4.57 -7.47 -10.53
C ILE A 102 -5.42 -6.24 -10.86
N ILE A 103 -4.78 -5.14 -11.25
CA ILE A 103 -5.47 -3.91 -11.62
C ILE A 103 -6.41 -4.18 -12.80
N GLU A 104 -5.90 -4.79 -13.85
CA GLU A 104 -6.69 -5.10 -15.04
C GLU A 104 -7.88 -6.00 -14.74
N SER A 105 -7.69 -7.06 -13.95
CA SER A 105 -8.76 -7.95 -13.51
C SER A 105 -9.83 -7.22 -12.70
N LYS A 106 -9.43 -6.29 -11.83
CA LYS A 106 -10.34 -5.48 -11.03
C LYS A 106 -11.23 -4.60 -11.90
N TRP A 107 -10.67 -3.95 -12.94
CA TRP A 107 -11.43 -3.11 -13.86
C TRP A 107 -12.28 -3.92 -14.85
N ALA A 108 -11.84 -5.12 -15.22
CA ALA A 108 -12.61 -6.00 -16.09
C ALA A 108 -13.75 -6.74 -15.38
N ASN A 109 -13.99 -6.50 -14.09
CA ASN A 109 -14.94 -7.27 -13.25
C ASN A 109 -14.75 -8.80 -13.35
N LYS A 110 -13.54 -9.24 -13.63
CA LYS A 110 -13.20 -10.67 -13.65
C LYS A 110 -12.89 -11.15 -12.24
N GLU A 111 -13.32 -12.36 -11.89
CA GLU A 111 -12.83 -13.01 -10.68
C GLU A 111 -11.31 -13.14 -10.76
N LEU A 112 -10.64 -12.69 -9.69
CA LEU A 112 -9.19 -12.82 -9.55
C LEU A 112 -8.84 -14.31 -9.43
N SER A 113 -8.57 -14.99 -10.54
CA SER A 113 -7.86 -16.25 -10.50
C SER A 113 -6.37 -15.94 -10.27
N ILE A 114 -5.99 -15.79 -9.02
CA ILE A 114 -4.59 -15.58 -8.64
C ILE A 114 -3.89 -16.93 -8.73
N ASN A 115 -3.33 -17.26 -9.88
CA ASN A 115 -2.30 -18.29 -9.95
C ASN A 115 -1.03 -17.71 -9.32
N MET A 116 -0.95 -17.80 -7.98
CA MET A 116 0.28 -17.46 -7.27
C MET A 116 1.33 -18.52 -7.60
N ASP A 117 2.43 -18.08 -8.20
CA ASP A 117 3.65 -18.88 -8.31
C ASP A 117 4.10 -19.30 -6.88
N GLU A 118 4.68 -20.50 -6.75
CA GLU A 118 5.11 -21.06 -5.46
C GLU A 118 6.02 -20.11 -4.68
N ASN A 119 6.85 -19.33 -5.37
CA ASN A 119 7.70 -18.32 -4.76
C ASN A 119 6.92 -17.16 -4.14
N LEU A 120 5.82 -16.74 -4.76
CA LEU A 120 4.93 -15.69 -4.23
C LEU A 120 4.12 -16.22 -3.04
N LYS A 121 3.70 -17.47 -3.07
CA LYS A 121 3.06 -18.13 -1.91
C LYS A 121 3.99 -18.16 -0.72
N ALA A 122 5.27 -18.53 -0.92
CA ALA A 122 6.26 -18.55 0.15
C ALA A 122 6.50 -17.16 0.76
N ILE A 123 6.50 -16.09 -0.05
CA ILE A 123 6.65 -14.71 0.43
C ILE A 123 5.43 -14.29 1.25
N VAL A 124 4.22 -14.60 0.79
CA VAL A 124 2.97 -14.28 1.51
C VAL A 124 2.92 -15.07 2.83
N GLU A 125 3.30 -16.34 2.83
CA GLU A 125 3.31 -17.20 4.01
C GLU A 125 4.32 -16.72 5.06
N VAL A 126 5.49 -16.22 4.65
CA VAL A 126 6.48 -15.59 5.54
C VAL A 126 5.94 -14.28 6.13
N GLU A 127 5.24 -13.48 5.35
CA GLU A 127 4.63 -12.24 5.82
C GLU A 127 3.46 -12.52 6.78
N GLU A 128 2.60 -13.52 6.48
CA GLU A 128 1.53 -13.94 7.38
C GLU A 128 2.07 -14.49 8.70
N THR A 129 3.16 -15.26 8.67
CA THR A 129 3.80 -15.77 9.88
C THR A 129 4.35 -14.64 10.74
N ARG A 130 4.98 -13.64 10.12
CA ARG A 130 5.43 -12.42 10.82
C ARG A 130 4.28 -11.61 11.41
N TYR A 131 3.14 -11.59 10.75
CA TYR A 131 1.94 -10.89 11.25
C TYR A 131 1.36 -11.59 12.47
N ASN A 132 1.28 -12.93 12.44
CA ASN A 132 0.74 -13.74 13.54
C ASN A 132 1.65 -13.72 14.77
N GLU A 133 2.99 -13.67 14.61
CA GLU A 133 3.92 -13.51 15.72
C GLU A 133 3.83 -12.13 16.41
N ASN A 134 3.25 -11.14 15.74
CA ASN A 134 3.04 -9.79 16.28
C ASN A 134 1.67 -9.56 16.93
N GLU A 135 0.78 -10.55 16.96
CA GLU A 135 -0.53 -10.41 17.67
C GLU A 135 -0.39 -10.11 19.16
N GLU A 136 0.71 -10.52 19.81
CA GLU A 136 1.01 -10.14 21.20
C GLU A 136 1.22 -8.62 21.37
N VAL A 137 1.67 -7.92 20.33
CA VAL A 137 1.89 -6.47 20.34
C VAL A 137 0.56 -5.71 20.18
N GLU A 138 -0.44 -6.26 19.51
CA GLU A 138 -1.76 -5.60 19.38
C GLU A 138 -2.54 -5.51 20.69
N GLN A 139 -2.28 -6.38 21.67
CA GLN A 139 -2.96 -6.32 22.97
C GLN A 139 -2.53 -5.09 23.79
N HIS A 140 -1.38 -4.48 23.50
CA HIS A 140 -0.88 -3.30 24.21
C HIS A 140 -1.52 -1.98 23.76
N TYR A 141 -2.16 -1.96 22.58
CA TYR A 141 -2.75 -0.76 21.98
C TYR A 141 -4.29 -0.79 21.94
N LYS A 142 -4.93 -1.52 22.86
CA LYS A 142 -6.37 -1.32 23.09
C LYS A 142 -6.56 0.06 23.70
N TYR A 143 -7.14 0.94 22.91
CA TYR A 143 -7.59 2.26 23.38
C TYR A 143 -8.41 2.12 24.67
N ARG A 144 -7.97 2.85 25.69
CA ARG A 144 -8.83 3.24 26.82
C ARG A 144 -9.68 4.42 26.40
#